data_8e173ec3aa673f25f9b1b40034e840c4
#
_entry.id   8e173ec3aa673f25f9b1b40034e840c4
#
_cell.length_a   1.000
_cell.length_b   1.000
_cell.length_c   1.000
_cell.angle_alpha   90.00
_cell.angle_beta   90.00
_cell.angle_gamma   90.00
#
_symmetry.space_group_name_H-M   'P 1'
#
loop_
_entity.id
_entity.type
_entity.pdbx_description
1 polymer ?
#
loop_
_entity_poly.entity_id
_entity_poly.type
_entity_poly.pdbx_seq_one_letter_code
_entity_poly.pdbx_strand_id
1 'polypeptide(L)'
;MHTDNFINEESENIDRKGIAEEFEEERKVWKDKILEMASKVNKLDQVASLQVDLYSSRQILIERISKLYQYLALYSSVYKTQKKDLFIKYTVDSDIKLGQGEKNIMVEGDLADLQKKISLIEHHIDYYKESVKNIDSMLYGVRNKLQIEQFLSGK
;
A
#
# COMPACT_ATOMS: atom_id res chain seq x y z
N MET A 1 -18.61 -19.08 -1.28
CA MET A 1 -19.62 -18.03 -1.06
C MET A 1 -19.35 -17.18 0.20
N HIS A 2 -18.07 -16.87 0.53
CA HIS A 2 -17.73 -16.04 1.73
C HIS A 2 -16.72 -14.91 1.43
N THR A 3 -16.36 -14.68 0.19
CA THR A 3 -15.40 -13.65 -0.19
C THR A 3 -16.03 -12.30 -0.49
N ASP A 4 -17.30 -12.25 -0.84
CA ASP A 4 -17.96 -11.00 -1.25
C ASP A 4 -18.36 -10.11 -0.06
N ASN A 5 -18.57 -10.66 1.13
CA ASN A 5 -18.91 -9.89 2.33
C ASN A 5 -17.70 -9.11 2.91
N PHE A 6 -16.48 -9.66 2.81
CA PHE A 6 -15.29 -8.99 3.31
C PHE A 6 -14.91 -7.76 2.47
N ILE A 7 -15.15 -7.82 1.17
CA ILE A 7 -14.88 -6.69 0.26
C ILE A 7 -15.84 -5.54 0.54
N ASN A 8 -17.10 -5.82 0.87
CA ASN A 8 -18.10 -4.81 1.18
C ASN A 8 -17.87 -4.14 2.54
N GLU A 9 -17.51 -4.88 3.59
CA GLU A 9 -17.28 -4.30 4.92
C GLU A 9 -16.03 -3.40 4.96
N GLU A 10 -14.94 -3.76 4.26
CA GLU A 10 -13.76 -2.89 4.16
C GLU A 10 -14.02 -1.68 3.26
N SER A 11 -14.77 -1.81 2.17
CA SER A 11 -15.11 -0.68 1.30
C SER A 11 -16.04 0.32 1.99
N GLU A 12 -16.98 -0.13 2.82
CA GLU A 12 -17.84 0.74 3.63
C GLU A 12 -17.08 1.45 4.77
N ASN A 13 -16.03 0.83 5.32
CA ASN A 13 -15.18 1.45 6.34
C ASN A 13 -14.24 2.50 5.75
N ILE A 14 -13.76 2.28 4.52
CA ILE A 14 -12.96 3.24 3.75
C ILE A 14 -13.74 4.52 3.44
N ASP A 15 -15.05 4.43 3.21
CA ASP A 15 -15.88 5.59 2.96
C ASP A 15 -16.20 6.43 4.23
N ARG A 16 -16.08 5.88 5.43
CA ARG A 16 -16.39 6.59 6.69
C ARG A 16 -15.25 7.43 7.25
N LYS A 17 -13.99 7.00 7.09
CA LYS A 17 -12.80 7.71 7.65
C LYS A 17 -11.96 8.46 6.62
N GLY A 18 -12.20 8.24 5.34
CA GLY A 18 -11.31 8.71 4.29
C GLY A 18 -10.04 7.86 4.18
N ILE A 19 -9.78 7.36 2.99
CA ILE A 19 -8.66 6.46 2.65
C ILE A 19 -7.29 7.00 3.09
N ALA A 20 -7.12 8.32 3.10
CA ALA A 20 -5.87 8.96 3.50
C ALA A 20 -5.56 8.77 4.99
N GLU A 21 -6.58 8.94 5.83
CA GLU A 21 -6.46 8.81 7.30
C GLU A 21 -6.21 7.36 7.70
N GLU A 22 -6.93 6.41 7.08
CA GLU A 22 -6.72 4.98 7.31
C GLU A 22 -5.29 4.55 6.94
N PHE A 23 -4.79 4.97 5.77
CA PHE A 23 -3.43 4.68 5.35
C PHE A 23 -2.36 5.34 6.24
N GLU A 24 -2.64 6.50 6.80
CA GLU A 24 -1.75 7.15 7.75
C GLU A 24 -1.68 6.38 9.08
N GLU A 25 -2.82 5.94 9.60
CA GLU A 25 -2.89 5.09 10.80
C GLU A 25 -2.14 3.77 10.58
N GLU A 26 -2.34 3.08 9.46
CA GLU A 26 -1.62 1.85 9.11
C GLU A 26 -0.10 2.08 9.05
N ARG A 27 0.35 3.16 8.40
CA ARG A 27 1.79 3.49 8.32
C ARG A 27 2.39 3.75 9.70
N LYS A 28 1.65 4.39 10.60
CA LYS A 28 2.10 4.63 11.97
C LYS A 28 2.31 3.32 12.73
N VAL A 29 1.33 2.41 12.66
CA VAL A 29 1.43 1.08 13.30
C VAL A 29 2.64 0.31 12.77
N TRP A 30 2.85 0.27 11.46
CA TRP A 30 3.98 -0.42 10.86
C TRP A 30 5.33 0.23 11.17
N LYS A 31 5.38 1.56 11.21
CA LYS A 31 6.57 2.31 11.64
C LYS A 31 6.99 1.90 13.03
N ASP A 32 6.06 1.91 13.99
CA ASP A 32 6.34 1.57 15.38
C ASP A 32 6.81 0.11 15.51
N LYS A 33 6.16 -0.81 14.81
CA LYS A 33 6.55 -2.22 14.78
C LYS A 33 7.94 -2.45 14.19
N ILE A 34 8.30 -1.77 13.10
CA ILE A 34 9.61 -1.87 12.47
C ILE A 34 10.69 -1.30 13.39
N LEU A 35 10.43 -0.18 14.05
CA LEU A 35 11.36 0.41 15.02
C LEU A 35 11.58 -0.49 16.24
N GLU A 36 10.53 -1.15 16.73
CA GLU A 36 10.65 -2.15 17.79
C GLU A 36 11.54 -3.31 17.37
N MET A 37 11.29 -3.90 16.21
CA MET A 37 12.13 -4.97 15.65
C MET A 37 13.59 -4.53 15.47
N ALA A 38 13.82 -3.33 14.95
CA ALA A 38 15.16 -2.77 14.77
C ALA A 38 15.92 -2.64 16.10
N SER A 39 15.23 -2.27 17.19
CA SER A 39 15.83 -2.16 18.54
C SER A 39 16.33 -3.51 19.10
N LYS A 40 15.81 -4.62 18.58
CA LYS A 40 16.13 -5.99 19.03
C LYS A 40 17.27 -6.63 18.22
N VAL A 41 17.65 -6.08 17.06
CA VAL A 41 18.69 -6.65 16.17
C VAL A 41 20.03 -6.85 16.87
N ASN A 42 20.35 -6.03 17.86
CA ASN A 42 21.60 -6.12 18.60
C ASN A 42 21.54 -6.96 19.89
N LYS A 43 20.37 -7.51 20.24
CA LYS A 43 20.17 -8.30 21.45
C LYS A 43 20.21 -9.78 21.12
N LEU A 44 21.33 -10.44 21.44
CA LEU A 44 21.61 -11.83 21.09
C LEU A 44 20.59 -12.83 21.67
N ASP A 45 20.12 -12.58 22.88
CA ASP A 45 19.10 -13.38 23.55
C ASP A 45 17.72 -13.35 22.86
N GLN A 46 17.49 -12.37 21.99
CA GLN A 46 16.22 -12.17 21.30
C GLN A 46 16.29 -12.47 19.79
N VAL A 47 17.46 -12.85 19.26
CA VAL A 47 17.66 -13.00 17.82
C VAL A 47 16.76 -14.06 17.19
N ALA A 48 16.54 -15.21 17.84
CA ALA A 48 15.71 -16.27 17.31
C ALA A 48 14.22 -15.86 17.21
N SER A 49 13.68 -15.24 18.26
CA SER A 49 12.30 -14.72 18.22
C SER A 49 12.15 -13.57 17.24
N LEU A 50 13.15 -12.67 17.18
CA LEU A 50 13.16 -11.57 16.21
C LEU A 50 13.16 -12.09 14.77
N GLN A 51 13.88 -13.14 14.46
CA GLN A 51 13.90 -13.72 13.10
C GLN A 51 12.50 -14.20 12.69
N VAL A 52 11.76 -14.85 13.59
CA VAL A 52 10.37 -15.28 13.34
C VAL A 52 9.46 -14.07 13.12
N ASP A 53 9.59 -13.03 13.96
CA ASP A 53 8.79 -11.80 13.85
C ASP A 53 9.06 -11.07 12.52
N LEU A 54 10.32 -11.02 12.08
CA LEU A 54 10.71 -10.42 10.80
C LEU A 54 10.12 -11.17 9.61
N TYR A 55 10.19 -12.51 9.59
CA TYR A 55 9.60 -13.31 8.50
C TYR A 55 8.08 -13.17 8.47
N SER A 56 7.42 -13.24 9.62
CA SER A 56 5.96 -13.08 9.72
C SER A 56 5.52 -11.70 9.25
N SER A 57 6.20 -10.65 9.71
CA SER A 57 5.91 -9.26 9.32
C SER A 57 6.13 -9.03 7.84
N ARG A 58 7.20 -9.60 7.27
CA ARG A 58 7.47 -9.55 5.84
C ARG A 58 6.32 -10.17 5.03
N GLN A 59 5.85 -11.35 5.43
CA GLN A 59 4.76 -12.02 4.73
C GLN A 59 3.46 -11.22 4.80
N ILE A 60 3.10 -10.68 5.95
CA ILE A 60 1.92 -9.83 6.12
C ILE A 60 1.99 -8.60 5.19
N LEU A 61 3.15 -7.94 5.09
CA LEU A 61 3.32 -6.79 4.20
C LEU A 61 3.19 -7.17 2.72
N ILE A 62 3.73 -8.33 2.31
CA ILE A 62 3.60 -8.82 0.93
C ILE A 62 2.13 -9.07 0.58
N GLU A 63 1.37 -9.69 1.48
CA GLU A 63 -0.07 -9.92 1.28
C GLU A 63 -0.84 -8.60 1.20
N ARG A 64 -0.51 -7.64 2.05
CA ARG A 64 -1.14 -6.31 2.01
C ARG A 64 -0.81 -5.57 0.71
N ILE A 65 0.43 -5.62 0.23
CA ILE A 65 0.82 -5.07 -1.07
C ILE A 65 0.02 -5.72 -2.20
N SER A 66 -0.13 -7.04 -2.19
CA SER A 66 -0.93 -7.76 -3.19
C SER A 66 -2.39 -7.30 -3.21
N LYS A 67 -3.00 -7.12 -2.04
CA LYS A 67 -4.37 -6.62 -1.91
C LYS A 67 -4.51 -5.17 -2.42
N LEU A 68 -3.54 -4.32 -2.09
CA LEU A 68 -3.52 -2.94 -2.58
C LEU A 68 -3.39 -2.84 -4.10
N TYR A 69 -2.63 -3.73 -4.73
CA TYR A 69 -2.57 -3.81 -6.20
C TYR A 69 -3.91 -4.22 -6.82
N GLN A 70 -4.70 -5.07 -6.15
CA GLN A 70 -6.05 -5.40 -6.62
C GLN A 70 -6.96 -4.16 -6.56
N TYR A 71 -6.91 -3.38 -5.48
CA TYR A 71 -7.64 -2.11 -5.40
C TYR A 71 -7.17 -1.11 -6.45
N LEU A 72 -5.86 -0.98 -6.66
CA LEU A 72 -5.31 -0.11 -7.68
C LEU A 72 -5.82 -0.48 -9.08
N ALA A 73 -5.86 -1.76 -9.41
CA ALA A 73 -6.40 -2.24 -10.68
C ALA A 73 -7.89 -1.91 -10.84
N LEU A 74 -8.68 -2.10 -9.77
CA LEU A 74 -10.11 -1.76 -9.75
C LEU A 74 -10.34 -0.27 -9.98
N TYR A 75 -9.72 0.59 -9.17
CA TYR A 75 -9.88 2.04 -9.31
C TYR A 75 -9.36 2.57 -10.64
N SER A 76 -8.27 2.00 -11.17
CA SER A 76 -7.76 2.35 -12.50
C SER A 76 -8.73 1.96 -13.62
N SER A 77 -9.42 0.83 -13.49
CA SER A 77 -10.47 0.42 -14.44
C SER A 77 -11.67 1.37 -14.38
N VAL A 78 -12.14 1.71 -13.17
CA VAL A 78 -13.23 2.68 -12.96
C VAL A 78 -12.85 4.05 -13.55
N TYR A 79 -11.63 4.51 -13.30
CA TYR A 79 -11.12 5.76 -13.86
C TYR A 79 -11.19 5.80 -15.40
N LYS A 80 -10.72 4.73 -16.06
CA LYS A 80 -10.75 4.63 -17.53
C LYS A 80 -12.17 4.67 -18.08
N THR A 81 -13.10 3.95 -17.43
CA THR A 81 -14.51 3.90 -17.84
C THR A 81 -15.17 5.27 -17.67
N GLN A 82 -15.05 5.88 -16.49
CA GLN A 82 -15.62 7.21 -16.22
C GLN A 82 -15.00 8.28 -17.13
N LYS A 83 -13.71 8.22 -17.40
CA LYS A 83 -13.03 9.15 -18.32
C LYS A 83 -13.65 9.09 -19.72
N LYS A 84 -13.90 7.88 -20.23
CA LYS A 84 -14.58 7.68 -21.52
C LYS A 84 -15.99 8.27 -21.52
N ASP A 85 -16.77 7.96 -20.48
CA ASP A 85 -18.17 8.38 -20.38
C ASP A 85 -18.30 9.91 -20.26
N LEU A 86 -17.46 10.52 -19.44
CA LEU A 86 -17.38 11.97 -19.31
C LEU A 86 -16.96 12.65 -20.61
N PHE A 87 -16.00 12.06 -21.33
CA PHE A 87 -15.56 12.59 -22.61
C PHE A 87 -16.68 12.57 -23.66
N ILE A 88 -17.46 11.48 -23.71
CA ILE A 88 -18.65 11.39 -24.56
C ILE A 88 -19.69 12.44 -24.14
N LYS A 89 -19.98 12.56 -22.83
CA LYS A 89 -20.93 13.55 -22.29
C LYS A 89 -20.56 14.98 -22.73
N TYR A 90 -19.31 15.40 -22.53
CA TYR A 90 -18.87 16.74 -22.93
C TYR A 90 -18.76 16.94 -24.45
N THR A 91 -18.82 15.89 -25.22
CA THR A 91 -18.80 15.97 -26.69
C THR A 91 -20.21 16.04 -27.27
N VAL A 92 -21.16 15.30 -26.69
CA VAL A 92 -22.51 15.13 -27.26
C VAL A 92 -23.54 16.03 -26.56
N ASP A 93 -23.49 16.12 -25.23
CA ASP A 93 -24.53 16.76 -24.43
C ASP A 93 -24.22 18.22 -24.06
N SER A 94 -23.07 18.75 -24.48
CA SER A 94 -22.69 20.13 -24.18
C SER A 94 -23.36 21.11 -25.16
N ASP A 95 -24.24 21.98 -24.64
CA ASP A 95 -24.79 23.11 -25.40
C ASP A 95 -23.73 24.12 -25.86
N ILE A 96 -22.53 24.02 -25.28
CA ILE A 96 -21.39 24.86 -25.60
C ILE A 96 -20.38 24.04 -26.40
N LYS A 97 -19.98 24.53 -27.57
CA LYS A 97 -18.90 23.91 -28.36
C LYS A 97 -17.56 24.13 -27.64
N LEU A 98 -17.20 23.17 -26.78
CA LEU A 98 -15.91 23.15 -26.10
C LEU A 98 -14.80 22.69 -27.04
N GLY A 99 -13.66 23.36 -27.03
CA GLY A 99 -12.44 22.89 -27.67
C GLY A 99 -11.89 21.63 -26.99
N GLN A 100 -11.00 20.89 -27.68
CA GLN A 100 -10.42 19.64 -27.14
C GLN A 100 -9.70 19.86 -25.81
N GLY A 101 -8.98 20.98 -25.64
CA GLY A 101 -8.29 21.32 -24.39
C GLY A 101 -9.26 21.57 -23.23
N GLU A 102 -10.33 22.28 -23.49
CA GLU A 102 -11.37 22.59 -22.49
C GLU A 102 -12.10 21.32 -22.02
N LYS A 103 -12.41 20.39 -22.94
CA LYS A 103 -13.01 19.09 -22.61
C LYS A 103 -12.09 18.28 -21.69
N ASN A 104 -10.79 18.24 -21.98
CA ASN A 104 -9.82 17.54 -21.15
C ASN A 104 -9.78 18.11 -19.72
N ILE A 105 -9.76 19.45 -19.57
CA ILE A 105 -9.77 20.10 -18.26
C ILE A 105 -11.03 19.75 -17.47
N MET A 106 -12.20 19.76 -18.11
CA MET A 106 -13.46 19.40 -17.44
C MET A 106 -13.47 17.94 -16.99
N VAL A 107 -13.03 17.02 -17.86
CA VAL A 107 -12.95 15.57 -17.54
C VAL A 107 -11.95 15.33 -16.40
N GLU A 108 -10.79 15.97 -16.43
CA GLU A 108 -9.78 15.85 -15.36
C GLU A 108 -10.29 16.42 -14.04
N GLY A 109 -11.04 17.54 -14.08
CA GLY A 109 -11.67 18.11 -12.89
C GLY A 109 -12.69 17.16 -12.26
N ASP A 110 -13.56 16.54 -13.07
CA ASP A 110 -14.57 15.59 -12.57
C ASP A 110 -13.95 14.29 -12.02
N LEU A 111 -12.75 13.93 -12.49
CA LEU A 111 -12.03 12.74 -12.05
C LEU A 111 -10.97 12.99 -10.95
N ALA A 112 -10.83 14.23 -10.48
CA ALA A 112 -9.76 14.61 -9.57
C ALA A 112 -9.78 13.79 -8.26
N ASP A 113 -10.95 13.55 -7.68
CA ASP A 113 -11.07 12.76 -6.45
C ASP A 113 -10.68 11.29 -6.65
N LEU A 114 -11.08 10.71 -7.78
CA LEU A 114 -10.72 9.34 -8.13
C LEU A 114 -9.21 9.22 -8.39
N GLN A 115 -8.63 10.19 -9.10
CA GLN A 115 -7.18 10.26 -9.32
C GLN A 115 -6.41 10.40 -8.01
N LYS A 116 -6.91 11.20 -7.07
CA LYS A 116 -6.35 11.33 -5.72
C LYS A 116 -6.36 10.00 -4.97
N LYS A 117 -7.46 9.24 -5.02
CA LYS A 117 -7.55 7.90 -4.40
C LYS A 117 -6.50 6.95 -4.99
N ILE A 118 -6.36 6.92 -6.32
CA ILE A 118 -5.35 6.10 -7.01
C ILE A 118 -3.95 6.46 -6.52
N SER A 119 -3.60 7.74 -6.49
CA SER A 119 -2.28 8.20 -6.04
C SER A 119 -2.00 7.86 -4.57
N LEU A 120 -3.01 7.90 -3.70
CA LEU A 120 -2.87 7.50 -2.29
C LEU A 120 -2.58 6.00 -2.16
N ILE A 121 -3.23 5.16 -2.96
CA ILE A 121 -2.97 3.71 -2.98
C ILE A 121 -1.54 3.43 -3.47
N GLU A 122 -1.12 4.07 -4.55
CA GLU A 122 0.25 3.94 -5.09
C GLU A 122 1.30 4.31 -4.05
N HIS A 123 1.13 5.46 -3.39
CA HIS A 123 2.04 5.92 -2.33
C HIS A 123 2.08 4.95 -1.14
N HIS A 124 0.95 4.36 -0.77
CA HIS A 124 0.87 3.39 0.31
C HIS A 124 1.56 2.06 -0.05
N ILE A 125 1.42 1.60 -1.29
CA ILE A 125 2.17 0.46 -1.83
C ILE A 125 3.67 0.71 -1.75
N ASP A 126 4.14 1.88 -2.14
CA ASP A 126 5.56 2.22 -2.11
C ASP A 126 6.11 2.24 -0.68
N TYR A 127 5.36 2.78 0.28
CA TYR A 127 5.72 2.72 1.69
C TYR A 127 5.91 1.26 2.17
N TYR A 128 5.00 0.36 1.81
CA TYR A 128 5.12 -1.05 2.21
C TYR A 128 6.28 -1.76 1.52
N LYS A 129 6.56 -1.46 0.25
CA LYS A 129 7.75 -1.99 -0.43
C LYS A 129 9.05 -1.58 0.26
N GLU A 130 9.18 -0.33 0.66
CA GLU A 130 10.34 0.13 1.42
C GLU A 130 10.40 -0.53 2.81
N SER A 131 9.26 -0.73 3.46
CA SER A 131 9.19 -1.47 4.73
C SER A 131 9.66 -2.92 4.60
N VAL A 132 9.31 -3.60 3.51
CA VAL A 132 9.81 -4.95 3.20
C VAL A 132 11.32 -4.95 3.01
N LYS A 133 11.89 -3.98 2.29
CA LYS A 133 13.34 -3.85 2.12
C LYS A 133 14.07 -3.64 3.46
N ASN A 134 13.49 -2.84 4.35
CA ASN A 134 14.03 -2.63 5.70
C ASN A 134 14.03 -3.94 6.50
N ILE A 135 12.97 -4.73 6.43
CA ILE A 135 12.89 -6.05 7.06
C ILE A 135 13.93 -7.01 6.46
N ASP A 136 14.09 -7.03 5.14
CA ASP A 136 15.09 -7.86 4.46
C ASP A 136 16.52 -7.50 4.90
N SER A 137 16.80 -6.20 5.08
CA SER A 137 18.08 -5.71 5.62
C SER A 137 18.33 -6.17 7.06
N MET A 138 17.29 -6.14 7.90
CA MET A 138 17.38 -6.67 9.27
C MET A 138 17.58 -8.16 9.31
N LEU A 139 16.90 -8.94 8.46
CA LEU A 139 17.08 -10.39 8.33
C LEU A 139 18.50 -10.73 7.92
N TYR A 140 19.08 -9.98 6.97
CA TYR A 140 20.47 -10.15 6.58
C TYR A 140 21.43 -9.86 7.75
N GLY A 141 21.22 -8.78 8.48
CA GLY A 141 22.02 -8.42 9.65
C GLY A 141 21.95 -9.48 10.75
N VAL A 142 20.77 -10.01 11.05
CA VAL A 142 20.55 -11.09 12.03
C VAL A 142 21.30 -12.35 11.61
N ARG A 143 21.19 -12.75 10.34
CA ARG A 143 21.89 -13.95 9.81
C ARG A 143 23.39 -13.82 9.93
N ASN A 144 23.97 -12.69 9.54
CA ASN A 144 25.40 -12.45 9.65
C ASN A 144 25.87 -12.52 11.10
N LYS A 145 25.10 -11.98 12.03
CA LYS A 145 25.43 -12.02 13.45
C LYS A 145 25.46 -13.44 13.99
N LEU A 146 24.48 -14.26 13.66
CA LEU A 146 24.46 -15.68 14.04
C LEU A 146 25.65 -16.45 13.49
N GLN A 147 26.05 -16.19 12.23
CA GLN A 147 27.23 -16.82 11.61
C GLN A 147 28.52 -16.44 12.34
N ILE A 148 28.69 -15.15 12.67
CA ILE A 148 29.88 -14.68 13.41
C ILE A 148 29.95 -15.37 14.77
N GLU A 149 28.84 -15.48 15.49
CA GLU A 149 28.81 -16.14 16.80
C GLU A 149 29.10 -17.63 16.73
N GLN A 150 28.54 -18.32 15.73
CA GLN A 150 28.86 -19.73 15.51
C GLN A 150 30.35 -19.90 15.24
N PHE A 151 30.98 -19.03 14.45
CA PHE A 151 32.39 -19.04 14.19
C PHE A 151 33.23 -18.81 15.46
N LEU A 152 32.84 -17.81 16.27
CA LEU A 152 33.56 -17.47 17.50
C LEU A 152 33.40 -18.53 18.61
N SER A 153 32.24 -19.23 18.63
CA SER A 153 31.98 -20.31 19.59
C SER A 153 32.64 -21.65 19.23
N GLY A 154 33.33 -21.74 18.10
CA GLY A 154 34.05 -22.93 17.67
C GLY A 154 33.13 -24.12 17.29
N LYS A 155 31.87 -23.89 16.97
CA LYS A 155 30.92 -24.92 16.55
C LYS A 155 30.68 -24.86 15.04
#